data_6e5c1acf636c2079c282550458c3fdaa
#
_entry.id   6e5c1acf636c2079c282550458c3fdaa
#
_cell.length_a   1.000
_cell.length_b   1.000
_cell.length_c   1.000
_cell.angle_alpha   90.00
_cell.angle_beta   90.00
_cell.angle_gamma   90.00
#
_symmetry.space_group_name_H-M   'P 1'
#
loop_
_entity.id
_entity.type
_entity.pdbx_description
1 polymer ?
#
loop_
_entity_poly.entity_id
_entity_poly.type
_entity_poly.pdbx_seq_one_letter_code
_entity_poly.pdbx_strand_id
1 'polypeptide(L)'
;NGTERLPEGDRFEFFPAVSVGWAVSNEKFWEPLRNYVDFLKIRGSYGIVGSDGFDDAGGTRHFVYFDQIVIGGGGGYNSGPSPSQQYWSVGPAVNGYASSNVHWERVKKLDIGVDLSLFRQVNITFDYFKDKRDRIMMMRANWPEIFGYFNAIPWGQVGKAENEGYEFSINWHKDFNRDWSIDLRSSFTYTKNKFIDKDEPNYTYPWQYKQGLPMDGYRCDGYVVEGLFKSDEEIANSPEQLLGSTPRPGDIKYRDLNGDGKITPDDMTLISEYGWRPRIQYGAGVTLRWRQWDLGVFFNGSGNRTIMVGNDIAPFGERNHNLMQFIADNRWSADNPDPKAKYPRLGVSHADLTNNTAASTYWLRNGRFIRFKTLELGYNFKYGRVYVNGDNLAVWSPFDLWDPELNWYTYPLQRTFTLGVQLKF
;
A
#
# COMPACT_ATOMS: atom_id res chain seq x y z
N ASN A 1 -23.12 12.43 -15.54
CA ASN A 1 -23.33 12.29 -14.09
C ASN A 1 -23.47 13.67 -13.45
N GLY A 2 -24.07 13.73 -12.27
CA GLY A 2 -24.26 14.95 -11.50
C GLY A 2 -24.07 14.69 -10.01
N THR A 3 -23.63 15.72 -9.28
CA THR A 3 -23.41 15.69 -7.84
C THR A 3 -23.68 17.07 -7.23
N GLU A 4 -24.22 17.10 -6.03
CA GLU A 4 -24.41 18.34 -5.24
C GLU A 4 -23.13 18.79 -4.52
N ARG A 5 -22.08 17.96 -4.48
CA ARG A 5 -20.81 18.23 -3.78
C ARG A 5 -19.95 19.28 -4.49
N LEU A 6 -20.27 19.59 -5.72
CA LEU A 6 -19.55 20.55 -6.55
C LEU A 6 -20.31 21.88 -6.66
N PRO A 7 -19.63 23.00 -6.97
CA PRO A 7 -20.25 24.29 -7.16
C PRO A 7 -21.25 24.26 -8.31
N GLU A 8 -22.19 25.21 -8.28
CA GLU A 8 -23.21 25.37 -9.32
C GLU A 8 -22.56 25.59 -10.69
N GLY A 9 -22.65 25.00 -11.64
CA GLY A 9 -21.95 25.07 -12.95
C GLY A 9 -21.00 23.89 -13.19
N ASP A 10 -20.47 23.28 -12.15
CA ASP A 10 -19.56 22.13 -12.24
C ASP A 10 -20.20 20.82 -11.76
N ARG A 11 -21.48 20.87 -11.36
CA ARG A 11 -22.23 19.72 -10.84
C ARG A 11 -22.41 18.60 -11.84
N PHE A 12 -22.48 18.93 -13.12
CA PHE A 12 -22.75 17.98 -14.19
C PHE A 12 -21.54 17.89 -15.13
N GLU A 13 -21.08 16.69 -15.40
CA GLU A 13 -20.02 16.46 -16.38
C GLU A 13 -20.33 15.23 -17.23
N PHE A 14 -19.84 15.25 -18.49
CA PHE A 14 -20.01 14.17 -19.44
C PHE A 14 -18.79 13.24 -19.41
N PHE A 15 -19.05 11.95 -19.22
CA PHE A 15 -18.02 10.92 -19.14
C PHE A 15 -18.22 9.89 -20.26
N PRO A 16 -17.66 10.15 -21.46
CA PRO A 16 -17.78 9.24 -22.59
C PRO A 16 -16.95 7.99 -22.39
N ALA A 17 -17.45 6.86 -22.87
CA ALA A 17 -16.71 5.63 -22.99
C ALA A 17 -17.06 4.92 -24.28
N VAL A 18 -16.07 4.28 -24.91
CA VAL A 18 -16.21 3.45 -26.10
C VAL A 18 -15.53 2.11 -25.84
N SER A 19 -16.15 1.05 -26.30
CA SER A 19 -15.58 -0.29 -26.26
C SER A 19 -15.81 -1.01 -27.57
N VAL A 20 -14.82 -1.82 -27.96
CA VAL A 20 -14.85 -2.67 -29.16
C VAL A 20 -14.46 -4.07 -28.74
N GLY A 21 -15.15 -5.06 -29.27
CA GLY A 21 -14.83 -6.45 -29.10
C GLY A 21 -14.99 -7.19 -30.41
N TRP A 22 -13.95 -7.94 -30.78
CA TRP A 22 -13.96 -8.78 -31.98
C TRP A 22 -13.77 -10.23 -31.62
N ALA A 23 -14.81 -11.04 -31.80
CA ALA A 23 -14.73 -12.49 -31.66
C ALA A 23 -14.13 -13.09 -32.91
N VAL A 24 -12.81 -13.08 -33.01
CA VAL A 24 -12.03 -13.57 -34.16
C VAL A 24 -12.40 -15.00 -34.51
N SER A 25 -12.66 -15.83 -33.50
CA SER A 25 -13.05 -17.23 -33.67
C SER A 25 -14.42 -17.45 -34.37
N ASN A 26 -15.23 -16.39 -34.50
CA ASN A 26 -16.51 -16.46 -35.21
C ASN A 26 -16.36 -16.25 -36.71
N GLU A 27 -15.18 -15.82 -37.18
CA GLU A 27 -14.91 -15.54 -38.58
C GLU A 27 -14.68 -16.84 -39.37
N LYS A 28 -15.04 -16.87 -40.65
CA LYS A 28 -14.91 -18.05 -41.52
C LYS A 28 -13.47 -18.52 -41.67
N PHE A 29 -12.51 -17.59 -41.74
CA PHE A 29 -11.10 -17.93 -41.83
C PHE A 29 -10.54 -18.67 -40.62
N TRP A 30 -11.26 -18.61 -39.46
CA TRP A 30 -10.86 -19.29 -38.24
C TRP A 30 -11.27 -20.77 -38.18
N GLU A 31 -12.16 -21.23 -39.06
CA GLU A 31 -12.69 -22.60 -39.06
C GLU A 31 -11.61 -23.69 -38.93
N PRO A 32 -10.45 -23.62 -39.62
CA PRO A 32 -9.42 -24.67 -39.53
C PRO A 32 -8.76 -24.74 -38.12
N LEU A 33 -8.77 -23.64 -37.39
CA LEU A 33 -8.16 -23.54 -36.07
C LEU A 33 -9.13 -23.84 -34.92
N ARG A 34 -10.44 -23.90 -35.19
CA ARG A 34 -11.50 -24.02 -34.16
C ARG A 34 -11.41 -25.27 -33.28
N ASN A 35 -10.77 -26.33 -33.78
CA ASN A 35 -10.54 -27.54 -33.00
C ASN A 35 -9.46 -27.37 -31.91
N TYR A 36 -8.57 -26.41 -32.08
CA TYR A 36 -7.48 -26.12 -31.14
C TYR A 36 -7.77 -24.86 -30.33
N VAL A 37 -8.26 -23.81 -31.02
CA VAL A 37 -8.63 -22.53 -30.41
C VAL A 37 -10.11 -22.31 -30.71
N ASP A 38 -10.96 -22.76 -29.80
CA ASP A 38 -12.41 -22.74 -29.95
C ASP A 38 -13.01 -21.34 -29.74
N PHE A 39 -12.32 -20.51 -28.95
CA PHE A 39 -12.71 -19.12 -28.78
C PHE A 39 -11.50 -18.20 -28.71
N LEU A 40 -11.53 -17.13 -29.48
CA LEU A 40 -10.60 -16.00 -29.39
C LEU A 40 -11.38 -14.71 -29.54
N LYS A 41 -11.31 -13.86 -28.53
CA LYS A 41 -11.85 -12.51 -28.56
C LYS A 41 -10.78 -11.50 -28.18
N ILE A 42 -10.63 -10.47 -28.99
CA ILE A 42 -9.82 -9.29 -28.68
C ILE A 42 -10.79 -8.18 -28.30
N ARG A 43 -10.50 -7.48 -27.22
CA ARG A 43 -11.32 -6.37 -26.76
C ARG A 43 -10.46 -5.17 -26.40
N GLY A 44 -11.06 -4.00 -26.52
CA GLY A 44 -10.43 -2.77 -26.11
C GLY A 44 -11.50 -1.78 -25.65
N SER A 45 -11.20 -1.03 -24.64
CA SER A 45 -12.05 0.05 -24.19
C SER A 45 -11.22 1.29 -23.85
N TYR A 46 -11.81 2.44 -24.12
CA TYR A 46 -11.30 3.72 -23.66
C TYR A 46 -12.45 4.56 -23.15
N GLY A 47 -12.27 5.12 -21.95
CA GLY A 47 -13.32 5.92 -21.35
C GLY A 47 -12.79 6.90 -20.33
N ILE A 48 -13.66 7.86 -19.98
CA ILE A 48 -13.41 8.81 -18.91
C ILE A 48 -14.39 8.49 -17.78
N VAL A 49 -13.88 8.41 -16.55
CA VAL A 49 -14.66 8.21 -15.33
C VAL A 49 -14.42 9.39 -14.43
N GLY A 50 -15.49 9.91 -13.80
CA GLY A 50 -15.41 10.99 -12.82
C GLY A 50 -15.48 10.47 -11.39
N SER A 51 -14.86 11.21 -10.47
CA SER A 51 -15.04 11.07 -9.04
C SER A 51 -15.31 12.44 -8.44
N ASP A 52 -16.29 12.52 -7.53
CA ASP A 52 -16.66 13.71 -6.77
C ASP A 52 -16.24 13.60 -5.29
N GLY A 53 -15.56 12.51 -4.93
CA GLY A 53 -15.03 12.28 -3.59
C GLY A 53 -13.62 12.85 -3.44
N PHE A 54 -13.45 13.79 -2.53
CA PHE A 54 -12.17 14.35 -2.16
C PHE A 54 -11.80 13.81 -0.78
N ASP A 55 -10.93 12.79 -0.76
CA ASP A 55 -10.56 12.09 0.46
C ASP A 55 -9.19 12.54 0.94
N ASP A 56 -9.06 12.74 2.25
CA ASP A 56 -7.79 12.92 2.93
C ASP A 56 -7.65 11.94 4.11
N ALA A 57 -6.57 12.06 4.87
CA ALA A 57 -6.35 11.23 6.07
C ALA A 57 -7.45 11.41 7.15
N GLY A 58 -8.23 12.45 7.08
CA GLY A 58 -9.35 12.75 7.99
C GLY A 58 -10.72 12.30 7.47
N GLY A 59 -10.80 11.72 6.26
CA GLY A 59 -12.01 11.26 5.62
C GLY A 59 -12.42 12.08 4.39
N THR A 60 -13.62 11.84 3.90
CA THR A 60 -14.16 12.52 2.71
C THR A 60 -14.49 13.98 3.02
N ARG A 61 -13.88 14.90 2.27
CA ARG A 61 -14.19 16.33 2.35
C ARG A 61 -15.35 16.69 1.46
N HIS A 62 -16.26 17.47 2.01
CA HIS A 62 -17.42 18.02 1.29
C HIS A 62 -17.33 19.53 1.18
N PHE A 63 -17.89 20.09 0.11
CA PHE A 63 -18.07 21.53 -0.08
C PHE A 63 -16.77 22.34 0.07
N VAL A 64 -15.65 21.81 -0.48
CA VAL A 64 -14.32 22.44 -0.41
C VAL A 64 -14.25 23.82 -1.07
N TYR A 65 -15.30 24.21 -1.76
CA TYR A 65 -15.46 25.52 -2.38
C TYR A 65 -16.09 26.59 -1.43
N PHE A 66 -16.31 26.22 -0.16
CA PHE A 66 -16.69 27.16 0.90
C PHE A 66 -15.57 27.34 1.91
N ASP A 67 -15.44 28.56 2.44
CA ASP A 67 -14.58 28.80 3.59
C ASP A 67 -15.13 28.05 4.81
N GLN A 68 -14.27 27.38 5.52
CA GLN A 68 -14.61 26.65 6.74
C GLN A 68 -14.19 27.47 7.95
N ILE A 69 -15.15 27.94 8.73
CA ILE A 69 -14.91 28.68 9.95
C ILE A 69 -15.38 27.84 11.13
N VAL A 70 -14.51 27.64 12.10
CA VAL A 70 -14.81 26.97 13.37
C VAL A 70 -15.06 28.04 14.42
N ILE A 71 -16.23 28.02 15.01
CA ILE A 71 -16.60 28.92 16.11
C ILE A 71 -16.27 28.22 17.43
N GLY A 72 -15.34 28.79 18.18
CA GLY A 72 -14.96 28.25 19.48
C GLY A 72 -13.98 27.09 19.51
N GLY A 73 -13.21 26.85 18.45
CA GLY A 73 -12.38 25.64 18.36
C GLY A 73 -10.90 25.81 18.00
N GLY A 74 -10.45 26.92 17.51
CA GLY A 74 -9.11 26.94 16.94
C GLY A 74 -8.32 28.24 17.06
N GLY A 75 -8.97 29.33 17.20
CA GLY A 75 -8.35 30.63 17.41
C GLY A 75 -8.65 31.16 18.80
N GLY A 76 -7.75 31.89 19.37
CA GLY A 76 -8.01 32.51 20.67
C GLY A 76 -6.86 33.43 21.06
N TYR A 77 -7.05 34.14 22.14
CA TYR A 77 -6.03 34.99 22.72
C TYR A 77 -6.01 34.83 24.23
N ASN A 78 -4.85 35.04 24.81
CA ASN A 78 -4.69 35.17 26.24
C ASN A 78 -5.04 36.60 26.68
N SER A 79 -6.01 36.74 27.54
CA SER A 79 -6.33 38.00 28.20
C SER A 79 -6.10 37.89 29.68
N GLY A 80 -5.66 38.99 30.32
CA GLY A 80 -5.43 39.03 31.75
C GLY A 80 -4.48 40.12 32.19
N PRO A 81 -4.50 40.52 33.45
CA PRO A 81 -3.70 41.64 33.95
C PRO A 81 -2.21 41.33 34.09
N SER A 82 -1.81 40.04 34.05
CA SER A 82 -0.42 39.62 34.13
C SER A 82 -0.20 38.25 33.51
N PRO A 83 1.07 37.84 33.18
CA PRO A 83 1.39 36.51 32.67
C PRO A 83 0.93 35.33 33.56
N SER A 84 0.80 35.56 34.85
CA SER A 84 0.30 34.58 35.84
C SER A 84 -1.22 34.54 36.00
N GLN A 85 -1.93 35.50 35.41
CA GLN A 85 -3.39 35.65 35.45
C GLN A 85 -3.97 35.77 34.04
N GLN A 86 -3.64 34.82 33.19
CA GLN A 86 -4.14 34.78 31.83
C GLN A 86 -5.36 33.87 31.72
N TYR A 87 -6.36 34.36 30.99
CA TYR A 87 -7.52 33.61 30.61
C TYR A 87 -7.50 33.40 29.09
N TRP A 88 -7.55 32.14 28.70
CA TRP A 88 -7.67 31.80 27.26
C TRP A 88 -9.10 32.07 26.81
N SER A 89 -9.26 33.00 25.88
CA SER A 89 -10.53 33.27 25.24
C SER A 89 -10.55 32.65 23.86
N VAL A 90 -11.46 31.70 23.64
CA VAL A 90 -11.60 31.00 22.36
C VAL A 90 -12.34 31.89 21.38
N GLY A 91 -11.78 32.06 20.19
CA GLY A 91 -12.34 32.82 19.09
C GLY A 91 -12.68 31.96 17.87
N PRO A 92 -13.26 32.56 16.81
CA PRO A 92 -13.39 31.89 15.52
C PRO A 92 -12.02 31.72 14.88
N ALA A 93 -11.86 30.60 14.20
CA ALA A 93 -10.68 30.30 13.37
C ALA A 93 -11.08 29.83 11.98
N VAL A 94 -10.31 30.20 10.98
CA VAL A 94 -10.45 29.64 9.63
C VAL A 94 -9.79 28.25 9.65
N ASN A 95 -10.56 27.23 9.37
CA ASN A 95 -10.09 25.83 9.31
C ASN A 95 -9.84 25.37 7.87
N GLY A 96 -10.27 26.12 6.89
CA GLY A 96 -10.02 25.89 5.47
C GLY A 96 -10.48 27.03 4.61
N TYR A 97 -9.66 27.43 3.65
CA TYR A 97 -10.04 28.41 2.63
C TYR A 97 -10.72 27.74 1.47
N ALA A 98 -11.70 28.43 0.88
CA ALA A 98 -12.40 28.00 -0.31
C ALA A 98 -11.45 27.69 -1.46
N SER A 99 -11.61 26.55 -2.08
CA SER A 99 -10.96 26.24 -3.36
C SER A 99 -11.75 26.88 -4.51
N SER A 100 -11.13 27.70 -5.33
CA SER A 100 -11.80 28.47 -6.38
C SER A 100 -12.19 27.67 -7.61
N ASN A 101 -11.48 26.58 -7.91
CA ASN A 101 -11.66 25.76 -9.11
C ASN A 101 -11.89 24.32 -8.70
N VAL A 102 -13.12 23.95 -8.43
CA VAL A 102 -13.48 22.60 -8.00
C VAL A 102 -14.34 21.93 -9.05
N HIS A 103 -13.80 20.92 -9.69
CA HIS A 103 -14.43 20.14 -10.75
C HIS A 103 -14.44 18.66 -10.38
N TRP A 104 -15.00 17.83 -11.21
CA TRP A 104 -14.83 16.40 -11.13
C TRP A 104 -13.35 16.00 -11.28
N GLU A 105 -12.86 15.13 -10.42
CA GLU A 105 -11.64 14.39 -10.74
C GLU A 105 -11.90 13.50 -11.93
N ARG A 106 -10.95 13.39 -12.85
CA ARG A 106 -11.07 12.60 -14.06
C ARG A 106 -10.05 11.47 -14.09
N VAL A 107 -10.51 10.28 -14.49
CA VAL A 107 -9.65 9.14 -14.79
C VAL A 107 -9.89 8.72 -16.23
N LYS A 108 -8.87 8.85 -17.08
CA LYS A 108 -8.84 8.31 -18.43
C LYS A 108 -8.36 6.88 -18.35
N LYS A 109 -9.22 5.94 -18.72
CA LYS A 109 -8.97 4.51 -18.63
C LYS A 109 -8.81 3.91 -20.01
N LEU A 110 -7.70 3.20 -20.22
CA LEU A 110 -7.46 2.34 -21.36
C LEU A 110 -7.39 0.90 -20.85
N ASP A 111 -8.13 0.02 -21.48
CA ASP A 111 -8.08 -1.43 -21.24
C ASP A 111 -7.99 -2.16 -22.59
N ILE A 112 -7.05 -3.11 -22.70
CA ILE A 112 -6.87 -3.97 -23.87
C ILE A 112 -6.80 -5.39 -23.37
N GLY A 113 -7.72 -6.24 -23.81
CA GLY A 113 -7.84 -7.60 -23.31
C GLY A 113 -7.93 -8.64 -24.42
N VAL A 114 -7.54 -9.85 -24.06
CA VAL A 114 -7.68 -11.05 -24.88
C VAL A 114 -8.32 -12.15 -24.05
N ASP A 115 -9.44 -12.69 -24.57
CA ASP A 115 -10.09 -13.87 -24.03
C ASP A 115 -9.83 -15.04 -24.98
N LEU A 116 -9.24 -16.12 -24.48
CA LEU A 116 -8.81 -17.27 -25.25
C LEU A 116 -9.34 -18.55 -24.64
N SER A 117 -9.95 -19.42 -25.43
CA SER A 117 -10.31 -20.79 -25.04
C SER A 117 -9.62 -21.79 -25.94
N LEU A 118 -8.94 -22.76 -25.34
CA LEU A 118 -8.17 -23.80 -26.01
C LEU A 118 -8.76 -25.18 -25.72
N PHE A 119 -8.95 -25.98 -26.76
CA PHE A 119 -9.40 -27.37 -26.68
C PHE A 119 -10.73 -27.55 -25.92
N ARG A 120 -11.52 -26.46 -25.77
CA ARG A 120 -12.74 -26.40 -24.92
C ARG A 120 -12.48 -26.76 -23.45
N GLN A 121 -11.24 -26.59 -22.98
CA GLN A 121 -10.80 -27.02 -21.64
C GLN A 121 -10.09 -25.89 -20.90
N VAL A 122 -9.28 -25.08 -21.61
CA VAL A 122 -8.45 -24.04 -21.00
C VAL A 122 -8.99 -22.69 -21.39
N ASN A 123 -9.40 -21.89 -20.41
CA ASN A 123 -9.79 -20.49 -20.60
C ASN A 123 -8.71 -19.59 -20.04
N ILE A 124 -8.23 -18.67 -20.84
CA ILE A 124 -7.20 -17.70 -20.49
C ILE A 124 -7.77 -16.31 -20.76
N THR A 125 -7.60 -15.43 -19.78
CA THR A 125 -7.89 -14.01 -19.92
C THR A 125 -6.62 -13.23 -19.61
N PHE A 126 -6.30 -12.29 -20.48
CA PHE A 126 -5.19 -11.36 -20.29
C PHE A 126 -5.69 -9.94 -20.53
N ASP A 127 -5.36 -9.04 -19.61
CA ASP A 127 -5.68 -7.63 -19.69
C ASP A 127 -4.45 -6.78 -19.43
N TYR A 128 -4.26 -5.77 -20.26
CA TYR A 128 -3.41 -4.63 -20.00
C TYR A 128 -4.28 -3.41 -19.76
N PHE A 129 -4.04 -2.72 -18.65
CA PHE A 129 -4.75 -1.49 -18.32
C PHE A 129 -3.81 -0.33 -18.06
N LYS A 130 -4.29 0.88 -18.37
CA LYS A 130 -3.60 2.12 -18.08
C LYS A 130 -4.60 3.21 -17.70
N ASP A 131 -4.46 3.71 -16.49
CA ASP A 131 -5.27 4.76 -15.91
C ASP A 131 -4.43 6.04 -15.78
N LYS A 132 -4.92 7.16 -16.30
CA LYS A 132 -4.36 8.48 -16.08
C LYS A 132 -5.37 9.33 -15.33
N ARG A 133 -5.03 9.70 -14.11
CA ARG A 133 -5.86 10.54 -13.25
C ARG A 133 -5.34 11.96 -13.28
N ASP A 134 -6.22 12.91 -13.52
CA ASP A 134 -5.98 14.34 -13.43
C ASP A 134 -6.99 15.02 -12.49
N ARG A 135 -6.71 16.27 -12.10
CA ARG A 135 -7.52 17.05 -11.16
C ARG A 135 -7.67 16.38 -9.78
N ILE A 136 -6.64 15.67 -9.31
CA ILE A 136 -6.65 15.12 -7.96
C ILE A 136 -6.63 16.28 -6.98
N MET A 137 -7.62 16.31 -6.08
CA MET A 137 -7.69 17.30 -5.02
C MET A 137 -6.59 17.03 -3.99
N MET A 138 -5.72 18.01 -3.81
CA MET A 138 -4.58 17.94 -2.88
C MET A 138 -4.44 19.24 -2.13
N MET A 139 -3.90 19.15 -0.91
CA MET A 139 -3.41 20.33 -0.20
C MET A 139 -2.25 20.92 -1.01
N ARG A 140 -2.27 22.25 -1.22
CA ARG A 140 -1.24 22.95 -2.01
C ARG A 140 0.10 22.88 -1.28
N ALA A 141 1.05 22.12 -1.83
CA ALA A 141 2.38 22.01 -1.24
C ALA A 141 3.26 23.22 -1.56
N ASN A 142 3.04 23.84 -2.71
CA ASN A 142 3.75 25.07 -3.11
C ASN A 142 2.99 26.33 -2.62
N TRP A 143 2.74 26.41 -1.30
CA TRP A 143 2.09 27.56 -0.68
C TRP A 143 3.05 28.28 0.25
N PRO A 144 3.35 29.58 0.03
CA PRO A 144 4.33 30.30 0.84
C PRO A 144 3.88 30.45 2.29
N GLU A 145 4.70 30.03 3.23
CA GLU A 145 4.44 30.13 4.67
C GLU A 145 4.23 31.59 5.16
N ILE A 146 4.77 32.57 4.43
CA ILE A 146 4.61 33.97 4.75
C ILE A 146 3.15 34.44 4.81
N PHE A 147 2.25 33.71 4.17
CA PHE A 147 0.81 33.98 4.26
C PHE A 147 0.19 33.58 5.61
N GLY A 148 0.93 32.89 6.49
CA GLY A 148 0.49 32.59 7.86
C GLY A 148 -0.64 31.58 8.00
N TYR A 149 -0.94 30.81 6.97
CA TYR A 149 -2.07 29.88 6.93
C TYR A 149 -1.69 28.45 7.35
N PHE A 150 -0.91 28.30 8.41
CA PHE A 150 -0.37 27.01 8.86
C PHE A 150 -1.43 25.90 9.06
N ASN A 151 -2.65 26.28 9.47
CA ASN A 151 -3.73 25.32 9.71
C ASN A 151 -4.82 25.30 8.65
N ALA A 152 -4.74 26.18 7.64
CA ALA A 152 -5.77 26.38 6.63
C ALA A 152 -5.19 26.51 5.21
N ILE A 153 -4.18 25.68 4.90
CA ILE A 153 -3.59 25.63 3.55
C ILE A 153 -4.71 25.28 2.55
N PRO A 154 -4.90 26.08 1.50
CA PRO A 154 -5.97 25.83 0.54
C PRO A 154 -5.74 24.52 -0.22
N TRP A 155 -6.83 23.88 -0.54
CA TRP A 155 -6.88 22.72 -1.41
C TRP A 155 -6.94 23.15 -2.87
N GLY A 156 -6.39 22.33 -3.77
CA GLY A 156 -6.46 22.58 -5.20
C GLY A 156 -6.43 21.29 -6.01
N GLN A 157 -7.04 21.31 -7.17
CA GLN A 157 -7.03 20.19 -8.10
C GLN A 157 -5.76 20.19 -8.98
N VAL A 158 -4.63 19.99 -8.34
CA VAL A 158 -3.29 20.10 -8.96
C VAL A 158 -2.63 18.75 -9.20
N GLY A 159 -3.08 17.71 -8.49
CA GLY A 159 -2.45 16.41 -8.58
C GLY A 159 -2.74 15.67 -9.87
N LYS A 160 -1.74 14.93 -10.37
CA LYS A 160 -1.86 13.99 -11.47
C LYS A 160 -1.14 12.71 -11.13
N ALA A 161 -1.73 11.57 -11.48
CA ALA A 161 -1.16 10.25 -11.25
C ALA A 161 -1.41 9.32 -12.44
N GLU A 162 -0.57 8.33 -12.57
CA GLU A 162 -0.70 7.27 -13.56
C GLU A 162 -0.63 5.93 -12.86
N ASN A 163 -1.47 4.99 -13.27
CA ASN A 163 -1.41 3.60 -12.87
C ASN A 163 -1.50 2.71 -14.11
N GLU A 164 -0.63 1.73 -14.24
CA GLU A 164 -0.63 0.77 -15.33
C GLU A 164 -0.33 -0.62 -14.82
N GLY A 165 -0.77 -1.63 -15.55
CA GLY A 165 -0.52 -2.99 -15.15
C GLY A 165 -1.10 -4.00 -16.12
N TYR A 166 -0.96 -5.26 -15.73
CA TYR A 166 -1.56 -6.36 -16.46
C TYR A 166 -2.11 -7.39 -15.48
N GLU A 167 -3.18 -8.02 -15.93
CA GLU A 167 -3.86 -9.10 -15.25
C GLU A 167 -3.88 -10.34 -16.14
N PHE A 168 -3.74 -11.47 -15.50
CA PHE A 168 -3.77 -12.76 -16.18
C PHE A 168 -4.58 -13.73 -15.34
N SER A 169 -5.47 -14.47 -15.98
CA SER A 169 -6.16 -15.59 -15.36
C SER A 169 -6.18 -16.81 -16.28
N ILE A 170 -6.11 -17.98 -15.67
CA ILE A 170 -6.26 -19.26 -16.35
C ILE A 170 -7.20 -20.15 -15.56
N ASN A 171 -8.16 -20.74 -16.27
CA ASN A 171 -9.02 -21.77 -15.76
C ASN A 171 -8.93 -22.97 -16.70
N TRP A 172 -8.57 -24.11 -16.17
CA TRP A 172 -8.48 -25.35 -16.90
C TRP A 172 -9.35 -26.40 -16.25
N HIS A 173 -10.25 -26.99 -17.06
CA HIS A 173 -11.08 -28.12 -16.66
C HIS A 173 -10.83 -29.29 -17.60
N LYS A 174 -10.63 -30.48 -17.04
CA LYS A 174 -10.50 -31.71 -17.82
C LYS A 174 -11.08 -32.91 -17.12
N ASP A 175 -11.99 -33.60 -17.81
CA ASP A 175 -12.39 -34.94 -17.47
C ASP A 175 -11.45 -35.92 -18.18
N PHE A 176 -10.70 -36.70 -17.41
CA PHE A 176 -9.82 -37.76 -17.96
C PHE A 176 -10.66 -39.02 -18.30
N ASN A 177 -11.63 -39.30 -17.46
CA ASN A 177 -12.59 -40.37 -17.61
C ASN A 177 -13.81 -40.16 -16.69
N ARG A 178 -14.71 -41.12 -16.55
CA ARG A 178 -15.90 -41.00 -15.68
C ARG A 178 -15.58 -40.82 -14.20
N ASP A 179 -14.41 -41.27 -13.78
CA ASP A 179 -13.99 -41.27 -12.37
C ASP A 179 -13.10 -40.10 -11.99
N TRP A 180 -12.36 -39.50 -12.95
CA TRP A 180 -11.34 -38.48 -12.67
C TRP A 180 -11.57 -37.19 -13.44
N SER A 181 -11.57 -36.09 -12.73
CA SER A 181 -11.50 -34.77 -13.31
C SER A 181 -10.57 -33.85 -12.51
N ILE A 182 -10.05 -32.81 -13.18
CA ILE A 182 -9.22 -31.77 -12.61
C ILE A 182 -9.78 -30.40 -12.97
N ASP A 183 -9.81 -29.51 -12.01
CA ASP A 183 -9.99 -28.08 -12.20
C ASP A 183 -8.74 -27.34 -11.70
N LEU A 184 -8.13 -26.52 -12.54
CA LEU A 184 -7.08 -25.61 -12.16
C LEU A 184 -7.58 -24.19 -12.36
N ARG A 185 -7.32 -23.33 -11.39
CA ARG A 185 -7.56 -21.87 -11.48
C ARG A 185 -6.35 -21.13 -11.01
N SER A 186 -5.97 -20.09 -11.73
CA SER A 186 -4.86 -19.21 -11.34
C SER A 186 -5.17 -17.78 -11.74
N SER A 187 -4.70 -16.84 -10.95
CA SER A 187 -4.74 -15.42 -11.26
C SER A 187 -3.43 -14.76 -10.89
N PHE A 188 -3.08 -13.75 -11.64
CA PHE A 188 -1.88 -12.95 -11.44
C PHE A 188 -2.19 -11.49 -11.81
N THR A 189 -1.81 -10.56 -10.94
CA THR A 189 -1.94 -9.13 -11.17
C THR A 189 -0.61 -8.45 -10.89
N TYR A 190 -0.17 -7.59 -11.81
CA TYR A 190 0.94 -6.67 -11.62
C TYR A 190 0.46 -5.24 -11.84
N THR A 191 0.77 -4.35 -10.89
CA THR A 191 0.43 -2.93 -10.98
C THR A 191 1.63 -2.05 -10.67
N LYS A 192 1.75 -0.94 -11.39
CA LYS A 192 2.76 0.10 -11.14
C LYS A 192 2.10 1.46 -11.26
N ASN A 193 2.26 2.29 -10.23
CA ASN A 193 1.75 3.65 -10.23
C ASN A 193 2.87 4.67 -10.00
N LYS A 194 2.59 5.92 -10.33
CA LYS A 194 3.49 7.04 -10.07
C LYS A 194 2.73 8.36 -10.01
N PHE A 195 3.27 9.31 -9.26
CA PHE A 195 2.86 10.70 -9.40
C PHE A 195 3.42 11.31 -10.68
N ILE A 196 2.56 11.98 -11.45
CA ILE A 196 2.98 12.78 -12.60
C ILE A 196 3.17 14.24 -12.19
N ASP A 197 2.33 14.72 -11.27
CA ASP A 197 2.36 16.07 -10.73
C ASP A 197 1.83 16.04 -9.29
N LYS A 198 2.51 16.69 -8.38
CA LYS A 198 2.19 16.70 -6.94
C LYS A 198 2.24 18.12 -6.34
N ASP A 199 2.27 19.16 -7.17
CA ASP A 199 2.38 20.56 -6.73
C ASP A 199 3.60 20.81 -5.81
N GLU A 200 4.73 20.17 -6.12
CA GLU A 200 5.91 20.21 -5.25
C GLU A 200 6.60 21.59 -5.29
N PRO A 201 7.06 22.09 -4.14
CA PRO A 201 7.89 23.28 -4.11
C PRO A 201 9.25 23.02 -4.76
N ASN A 202 10.03 24.08 -4.97
CA ASN A 202 11.40 23.94 -5.41
C ASN A 202 12.27 23.43 -4.25
N TYR A 203 12.55 22.14 -4.24
CA TYR A 203 13.46 21.54 -3.27
C TYR A 203 14.92 21.82 -3.61
N THR A 204 15.74 21.89 -2.58
CA THR A 204 17.19 22.11 -2.72
C THR A 204 17.88 20.91 -3.37
N TYR A 205 17.42 19.70 -3.03
CA TYR A 205 18.07 18.46 -3.46
C TYR A 205 17.17 17.63 -4.36
N PRO A 206 17.73 17.00 -5.44
CA PRO A 206 16.95 16.23 -6.40
C PRO A 206 16.21 15.02 -5.80
N TRP A 207 16.74 14.41 -4.76
CA TRP A 207 16.13 13.22 -4.12
C TRP A 207 14.91 13.54 -3.24
N GLN A 208 14.64 14.82 -2.97
CA GLN A 208 13.45 15.24 -2.22
C GLN A 208 12.19 15.21 -3.08
N TYR A 209 12.32 15.29 -4.42
CA TYR A 209 11.18 15.24 -5.31
C TYR A 209 10.50 13.86 -5.31
N LYS A 210 9.18 13.86 -5.23
CA LYS A 210 8.35 12.64 -5.29
C LYS A 210 7.66 12.47 -6.65
N GLN A 211 7.70 13.50 -7.50
CA GLN A 211 7.22 13.42 -8.88
C GLN A 211 8.01 12.34 -9.65
N GLY A 212 7.30 11.50 -10.38
CA GLY A 212 7.87 10.33 -11.06
C GLY A 212 8.02 9.08 -10.18
N LEU A 213 7.94 9.20 -8.86
CA LEU A 213 8.02 8.09 -7.92
C LEU A 213 6.66 7.43 -7.68
N PRO A 214 6.65 6.18 -7.20
CA PRO A 214 5.41 5.51 -6.78
C PRO A 214 4.64 6.31 -5.73
N MET A 215 3.33 6.17 -5.73
CA MET A 215 2.45 6.81 -4.75
C MET A 215 2.73 6.30 -3.32
N ASP A 216 2.28 7.06 -2.34
CA ASP A 216 2.42 6.70 -0.93
C ASP A 216 1.79 5.33 -0.63
N GLY A 217 2.48 4.52 0.17
CA GLY A 217 2.13 3.11 0.41
C GLY A 217 2.70 2.13 -0.63
N TYR A 218 3.13 2.61 -1.80
CA TYR A 218 3.81 1.81 -2.84
C TYR A 218 5.33 2.04 -2.89
N ARG A 219 5.87 2.88 -2.01
CA ARG A 219 7.29 3.15 -1.81
C ARG A 219 7.60 3.35 -0.34
N CYS A 220 8.89 3.34 0.02
CA CYS A 220 9.36 3.79 1.32
C CYS A 220 10.39 4.89 1.15
N ASP A 221 10.22 5.96 1.92
CA ASP A 221 11.16 7.08 2.05
C ASP A 221 11.83 7.01 3.42
N GLY A 222 13.06 7.45 3.54
CA GLY A 222 13.80 7.45 4.80
C GLY A 222 15.29 7.67 4.63
N TYR A 223 16.03 7.40 5.70
CA TYR A 223 17.48 7.56 5.74
C TYR A 223 18.21 6.29 5.25
N VAL A 224 19.36 6.49 4.61
CA VAL A 224 20.26 5.39 4.26
C VAL A 224 21.18 5.11 5.45
N VAL A 225 21.23 3.86 5.89
CA VAL A 225 22.01 3.43 7.06
C VAL A 225 23.39 2.92 6.62
N GLU A 226 24.44 3.29 7.37
CA GLU A 226 25.80 2.81 7.20
C GLU A 226 26.17 1.71 8.20
N GLY A 227 25.43 1.57 9.30
CA GLY A 227 25.63 0.59 10.35
C GLY A 227 25.21 1.10 11.71
N LEU A 228 25.81 0.54 12.77
CA LEU A 228 25.66 1.03 14.14
C LEU A 228 26.98 1.67 14.57
N PHE A 229 26.92 2.75 15.34
CA PHE A 229 28.07 3.37 15.95
C PHE A 229 28.79 2.41 16.89
N LYS A 230 30.13 2.34 16.78
CA LYS A 230 30.95 1.43 17.58
C LYS A 230 31.48 2.07 18.85
N SER A 231 31.75 3.38 18.82
CA SER A 231 32.37 4.13 19.93
C SER A 231 32.01 5.61 19.90
N ASP A 232 32.25 6.30 21.00
CA ASP A 232 32.11 7.75 21.09
C ASP A 232 33.10 8.50 20.18
N GLU A 233 34.27 7.92 19.92
CA GLU A 233 35.24 8.47 18.97
C GLU A 233 34.71 8.44 17.54
N GLU A 234 34.04 7.35 17.14
CA GLU A 234 33.38 7.28 15.82
C GLU A 234 32.27 8.32 15.71
N ILE A 235 31.48 8.50 16.77
CA ILE A 235 30.41 9.49 16.80
C ILE A 235 30.99 10.90 16.60
N ALA A 236 32.06 11.24 17.35
CA ALA A 236 32.70 12.55 17.29
C ALA A 236 33.33 12.86 15.91
N ASN A 237 33.69 11.83 15.14
CA ASN A 237 34.28 11.94 13.79
C ASN A 237 33.25 11.72 12.66
N SER A 238 31.99 11.58 12.98
CA SER A 238 30.88 11.38 12.02
C SER A 238 30.02 12.64 11.88
N PRO A 239 29.20 12.75 10.81
CA PRO A 239 28.21 13.83 10.71
C PRO A 239 27.31 13.88 11.94
N GLU A 240 26.99 15.09 12.39
CA GLU A 240 26.11 15.33 13.55
C GLU A 240 24.69 14.88 13.25
N GLN A 241 24.13 13.90 13.97
CA GLN A 241 22.77 13.43 13.76
C GLN A 241 21.77 14.27 14.56
N LEU A 242 20.96 15.09 13.86
CA LEU A 242 19.97 16.01 14.43
C LEU A 242 18.55 15.42 14.41
N LEU A 243 18.43 14.15 14.81
CA LEU A 243 17.16 13.39 14.78
C LEU A 243 16.48 13.32 16.16
N GLY A 244 16.82 14.23 17.05
CA GLY A 244 16.18 14.41 18.35
C GLY A 244 16.97 13.85 19.53
N SER A 245 17.40 12.59 19.53
CA SER A 245 18.26 12.05 20.58
C SER A 245 19.75 12.21 20.24
N THR A 246 20.57 12.41 21.27
CA THR A 246 22.05 12.39 21.12
C THR A 246 22.52 10.98 20.86
N PRO A 247 23.24 10.72 19.76
CA PRO A 247 23.75 9.38 19.44
C PRO A 247 24.70 8.84 20.51
N ARG A 248 24.67 7.53 20.70
CA ARG A 248 25.56 6.75 21.57
C ARG A 248 26.05 5.51 20.83
N PRO A 249 27.10 4.84 21.30
CA PRO A 249 27.50 3.55 20.75
C PRO A 249 26.32 2.56 20.72
N GLY A 250 26.14 1.88 19.58
CA GLY A 250 25.01 1.00 19.32
C GLY A 250 23.78 1.68 18.70
N ASP A 251 23.78 3.01 18.51
CA ASP A 251 22.76 3.71 17.76
C ASP A 251 23.02 3.60 16.24
N ILE A 252 21.95 3.78 15.47
CA ILE A 252 22.01 3.73 14.02
C ILE A 252 22.79 4.94 13.49
N LYS A 253 23.75 4.66 12.60
CA LYS A 253 24.54 5.64 11.87
C LYS A 253 23.95 5.84 10.49
N TYR A 254 23.59 7.09 10.17
CA TYR A 254 23.01 7.46 8.89
C TYR A 254 24.04 8.11 7.97
N ARG A 255 23.76 8.01 6.66
CA ARG A 255 24.56 8.62 5.62
C ARG A 255 24.15 10.08 5.44
N ASP A 256 25.12 10.96 5.44
CA ASP A 256 25.01 12.34 4.99
C ASP A 256 24.97 12.34 3.45
N LEU A 257 23.80 12.66 2.87
CA LEU A 257 23.61 12.63 1.43
C LEU A 257 24.03 13.94 0.75
N ASN A 258 23.90 15.06 1.45
CA ASN A 258 24.19 16.38 0.92
C ASN A 258 25.64 16.84 1.22
N GLY A 259 26.33 16.16 2.14
CA GLY A 259 27.72 16.43 2.49
C GLY A 259 27.93 17.67 3.36
N ASP A 260 26.88 18.11 4.10
CA ASP A 260 26.94 19.31 4.94
C ASP A 260 27.48 19.04 6.37
N GLY A 261 27.76 17.78 6.69
CA GLY A 261 28.27 17.34 8.00
C GLY A 261 27.17 17.15 9.04
N LYS A 262 25.90 17.12 8.64
CA LYS A 262 24.75 16.92 9.50
C LYS A 262 23.78 15.91 8.89
N ILE A 263 23.04 15.20 9.76
CA ILE A 263 21.93 14.35 9.34
C ILE A 263 20.64 15.05 9.74
N THR A 264 19.88 15.47 8.74
CA THR A 264 18.63 16.22 8.86
C THR A 264 17.55 15.62 7.94
N PRO A 265 16.31 16.13 7.92
CA PRO A 265 15.32 15.72 6.93
C PRO A 265 15.76 15.90 5.46
N ASP A 266 16.78 16.72 5.20
CA ASP A 266 17.35 16.90 3.85
C ASP A 266 18.07 15.65 3.34
N ASP A 267 18.47 14.73 4.22
CA ASP A 267 19.10 13.44 3.88
C ASP A 267 18.09 12.31 3.66
N MET A 268 16.80 12.61 3.76
CA MET A 268 15.77 11.61 3.46
C MET A 268 15.62 11.42 1.95
N THR A 269 15.64 10.17 1.51
CA THR A 269 15.50 9.79 0.10
C THR A 269 14.56 8.61 -0.09
N LEU A 270 14.30 8.24 -1.34
CA LEU A 270 13.66 6.98 -1.66
C LEU A 270 14.59 5.81 -1.27
N ILE A 271 14.20 5.03 -0.27
CA ILE A 271 14.97 3.86 0.20
C ILE A 271 14.40 2.54 -0.32
N SER A 272 13.17 2.51 -0.81
CA SER A 272 12.58 1.39 -1.52
C SER A 272 11.51 1.83 -2.49
N GLU A 273 11.57 1.34 -3.74
CA GLU A 273 10.49 1.50 -4.72
C GLU A 273 9.25 0.67 -4.40
N TYR A 274 9.32 -0.19 -3.38
CA TYR A 274 8.22 -1.02 -2.92
C TYR A 274 7.80 -0.58 -1.53
N GLY A 275 6.50 -0.45 -1.32
CA GLY A 275 5.92 -0.14 -0.02
C GLY A 275 5.15 -1.34 0.54
N TRP A 276 4.28 -1.08 1.51
CA TRP A 276 3.45 -2.11 2.13
C TRP A 276 2.34 -2.62 1.21
N ARG A 277 1.97 -1.86 0.18
CA ARG A 277 1.03 -2.29 -0.87
C ARG A 277 1.80 -3.07 -1.94
N PRO A 278 1.50 -4.35 -2.17
CA PRO A 278 2.23 -5.16 -3.13
C PRO A 278 1.95 -4.72 -4.57
N ARG A 279 2.96 -4.76 -5.44
CA ARG A 279 2.78 -4.61 -6.89
C ARG A 279 2.37 -5.91 -7.57
N ILE A 280 2.71 -7.05 -6.98
CA ILE A 280 2.39 -8.38 -7.49
C ILE A 280 1.44 -9.07 -6.51
N GLN A 281 0.34 -9.58 -7.05
CA GLN A 281 -0.57 -10.46 -6.33
C GLN A 281 -0.87 -11.69 -7.21
N TYR A 282 -0.91 -12.87 -6.60
CA TYR A 282 -1.19 -14.09 -7.32
C TYR A 282 -1.93 -15.11 -6.47
N GLY A 283 -2.67 -15.96 -7.15
CA GLY A 283 -3.32 -17.10 -6.56
C GLY A 283 -3.38 -18.27 -7.53
N ALA A 284 -3.25 -19.48 -6.99
CA ALA A 284 -3.41 -20.71 -7.77
C ALA A 284 -4.07 -21.79 -6.94
N GLY A 285 -5.01 -22.49 -7.54
CA GLY A 285 -5.71 -23.59 -6.91
C GLY A 285 -5.97 -24.74 -7.87
N VAL A 286 -6.00 -25.93 -7.29
CA VAL A 286 -6.32 -27.16 -8.00
C VAL A 286 -7.41 -27.91 -7.22
N THR A 287 -8.42 -28.39 -7.93
CA THR A 287 -9.40 -29.32 -7.39
C THR A 287 -9.34 -30.62 -8.21
N LEU A 288 -9.03 -31.70 -7.54
CA LEU A 288 -9.04 -33.06 -8.09
C LEU A 288 -10.33 -33.74 -7.65
N ARG A 289 -11.05 -34.35 -8.59
CA ARG A 289 -12.23 -35.22 -8.28
C ARG A 289 -11.93 -36.63 -8.70
N TRP A 290 -12.20 -37.53 -7.79
CA TRP A 290 -12.10 -38.96 -8.02
C TRP A 290 -13.35 -39.66 -7.48
N ARG A 291 -14.24 -40.10 -8.39
CA ARG A 291 -15.53 -40.68 -8.03
C ARG A 291 -16.30 -39.75 -7.09
N GLN A 292 -16.50 -40.18 -5.83
CA GLN A 292 -17.18 -39.42 -4.78
C GLN A 292 -16.26 -38.47 -4.02
N TRP A 293 -14.94 -38.56 -4.18
CA TRP A 293 -13.97 -37.71 -3.47
C TRP A 293 -13.62 -36.46 -4.26
N ASP A 294 -13.45 -35.37 -3.55
CA ASP A 294 -12.86 -34.14 -4.08
C ASP A 294 -11.79 -33.61 -3.13
N LEU A 295 -10.67 -33.20 -3.69
CA LEU A 295 -9.55 -32.61 -3.00
C LEU A 295 -9.26 -31.25 -3.62
N GLY A 296 -9.46 -30.18 -2.85
CA GLY A 296 -9.17 -28.81 -3.21
C GLY A 296 -7.94 -28.26 -2.49
N VAL A 297 -7.05 -27.61 -3.23
CA VAL A 297 -5.86 -26.95 -2.70
C VAL A 297 -5.79 -25.55 -3.29
N PHE A 298 -5.50 -24.55 -2.45
CA PHE A 298 -5.34 -23.17 -2.91
C PHE A 298 -4.18 -22.48 -2.22
N PHE A 299 -3.38 -21.80 -3.05
CA PHE A 299 -2.28 -20.93 -2.64
C PHE A 299 -2.54 -19.50 -3.07
N ASN A 300 -2.14 -18.55 -2.26
CA ASN A 300 -2.06 -17.14 -2.63
C ASN A 300 -0.75 -16.52 -2.15
N GLY A 301 -0.40 -15.39 -2.73
CA GLY A 301 0.81 -14.70 -2.32
C GLY A 301 0.93 -13.31 -2.91
N SER A 302 1.97 -12.62 -2.48
CA SER A 302 2.33 -11.31 -2.99
C SER A 302 3.84 -11.16 -3.17
N GLY A 303 4.21 -10.26 -4.09
CA GLY A 303 5.59 -9.89 -4.37
C GLY A 303 5.76 -8.39 -4.52
N ASN A 304 7.02 -7.96 -4.64
CA ASN A 304 7.35 -6.54 -4.75
C ASN A 304 6.67 -5.73 -3.64
N ARG A 305 6.89 -6.16 -2.41
CA ARG A 305 6.35 -5.59 -1.19
C ARG A 305 7.44 -5.43 -0.15
N THR A 306 7.48 -4.28 0.50
CA THR A 306 8.37 -3.96 1.61
C THR A 306 7.56 -3.65 2.85
N ILE A 307 7.97 -4.17 3.99
CA ILE A 307 7.42 -3.84 5.30
C ILE A 307 8.43 -2.96 6.02
N MET A 308 8.03 -1.79 6.45
CA MET A 308 8.81 -0.94 7.33
C MET A 308 8.52 -1.37 8.77
N VAL A 309 9.50 -1.98 9.39
CA VAL A 309 9.46 -2.38 10.80
C VAL A 309 9.97 -1.18 11.57
N GLY A 310 9.11 -0.37 12.09
CA GLY A 310 9.50 0.86 12.77
C GLY A 310 9.51 0.73 14.28
N ASN A 311 9.20 1.84 14.93
CA ASN A 311 9.04 2.05 16.35
C ASN A 311 8.36 0.93 17.12
N ASP A 312 7.50 0.20 16.46
CA ASP A 312 6.57 -0.74 17.08
C ASP A 312 7.27 -1.98 17.63
N ILE A 313 8.50 -2.26 17.19
CA ILE A 313 9.28 -3.41 17.66
C ILE A 313 10.54 -2.96 18.43
N ALA A 314 11.06 -1.79 18.10
CA ALA A 314 12.36 -1.36 18.58
C ALA A 314 12.36 -0.75 19.98
N PRO A 315 11.36 -0.07 20.44
CA PRO A 315 11.52 0.70 21.65
C PRO A 315 11.04 -0.03 22.88
N PHE A 316 11.80 0.19 23.85
CA PHE A 316 11.80 -0.44 25.10
C PHE A 316 11.74 0.60 26.17
N GLY A 317 10.93 0.37 27.17
CA GLY A 317 10.76 1.23 28.31
C GLY A 317 9.83 2.42 28.10
N GLU A 318 9.40 2.71 26.88
CA GLU A 318 8.35 3.70 26.67
C GLU A 318 6.98 3.10 27.01
N ARG A 319 6.19 3.80 27.83
CA ARG A 319 4.82 3.42 28.23
C ARG A 319 4.68 2.01 28.81
N ASN A 320 5.69 1.54 29.52
CA ASN A 320 5.72 0.20 30.13
C ASN A 320 5.63 -0.96 29.10
N HIS A 321 6.12 -0.76 27.90
CA HIS A 321 6.21 -1.83 26.91
C HIS A 321 7.25 -2.87 27.34
N ASN A 322 6.89 -4.14 27.23
CA ASN A 322 7.79 -5.25 27.46
C ASN A 322 8.71 -5.47 26.26
N LEU A 323 9.92 -5.94 26.54
CA LEU A 323 10.88 -6.35 25.52
C LEU A 323 10.58 -7.78 25.05
N MET A 324 10.51 -7.97 23.74
CA MET A 324 10.42 -9.30 23.17
C MET A 324 11.77 -10.01 23.22
N GLN A 325 11.79 -11.30 23.58
CA GLN A 325 13.00 -12.09 23.77
C GLN A 325 13.92 -12.05 22.55
N PHE A 326 13.38 -12.24 21.33
CA PHE A 326 14.18 -12.25 20.10
C PHE A 326 14.91 -10.91 19.84
N ILE A 327 14.39 -9.79 20.34
CA ILE A 327 15.05 -8.49 20.24
C ILE A 327 16.17 -8.41 21.28
N ALA A 328 15.85 -8.82 22.53
CA ALA A 328 16.84 -8.89 23.61
C ALA A 328 18.08 -9.69 23.20
N ASP A 329 17.87 -10.83 22.51
CA ASP A 329 18.93 -11.74 22.10
C ASP A 329 19.76 -11.25 20.90
N ASN A 330 19.20 -10.36 20.08
CA ASN A 330 19.81 -9.92 18.82
C ASN A 330 20.12 -8.40 18.77
N ARG A 331 20.06 -7.72 19.91
CA ARG A 331 20.38 -6.29 20.00
C ARG A 331 21.88 -6.05 20.17
N TRP A 332 22.28 -4.87 19.82
CA TRP A 332 23.56 -4.34 20.29
C TRP A 332 23.53 -4.12 21.82
N SER A 333 24.59 -4.45 22.52
CA SER A 333 24.80 -4.12 23.92
C SER A 333 26.28 -3.86 24.22
N ALA A 334 26.57 -3.17 25.31
CA ALA A 334 27.96 -2.93 25.73
C ALA A 334 28.73 -4.23 26.03
N ASP A 335 28.04 -5.27 26.48
CA ASP A 335 28.63 -6.59 26.73
C ASP A 335 28.83 -7.41 25.44
N ASN A 336 28.08 -7.08 24.37
CA ASN A 336 28.18 -7.67 23.05
C ASN A 336 28.09 -6.59 21.97
N PRO A 337 29.15 -5.83 21.71
CA PRO A 337 29.14 -4.68 20.82
C PRO A 337 29.25 -5.07 19.35
N ASP A 338 28.29 -5.85 18.84
CA ASP A 338 28.23 -6.24 17.43
C ASP A 338 27.69 -5.09 16.56
N PRO A 339 28.51 -4.50 15.68
CA PRO A 339 28.05 -3.42 14.79
C PRO A 339 27.07 -3.90 13.70
N LYS A 340 26.85 -5.20 13.58
CA LYS A 340 25.89 -5.84 12.67
C LYS A 340 24.67 -6.40 13.40
N ALA A 341 24.49 -6.06 14.67
CA ALA A 341 23.31 -6.49 15.43
C ALA A 341 22.03 -6.17 14.68
N LYS A 342 21.04 -7.08 14.76
CA LYS A 342 19.75 -6.90 14.07
C LYS A 342 18.90 -5.77 14.65
N TYR A 343 19.20 -5.39 15.90
CA TYR A 343 18.52 -4.32 16.63
C TYR A 343 19.55 -3.39 17.26
N PRO A 344 19.29 -2.07 17.28
CA PRO A 344 20.21 -1.13 17.91
C PRO A 344 20.22 -1.30 19.43
N ARG A 345 20.96 -0.46 20.14
CA ARG A 345 20.92 -0.42 21.60
C ARG A 345 19.51 -0.14 22.11
N LEU A 346 19.22 -0.57 23.31
CA LEU A 346 17.99 -0.24 24.02
C LEU A 346 18.10 1.13 24.70
N GLY A 347 16.98 1.79 24.85
CA GLY A 347 16.82 3.03 25.62
C GLY A 347 15.64 2.93 26.58
N VAL A 348 15.55 3.89 27.47
CA VAL A 348 14.54 3.92 28.53
C VAL A 348 13.34 4.82 28.21
N SER A 349 13.46 5.69 27.20
CA SER A 349 12.38 6.59 26.78
C SER A 349 12.40 6.81 25.26
N HIS A 350 11.28 7.30 24.73
CA HIS A 350 11.20 7.71 23.34
C HIS A 350 12.24 8.77 22.99
N ALA A 351 12.40 9.77 23.83
CA ALA A 351 13.37 10.85 23.63
C ALA A 351 14.83 10.36 23.56
N ASP A 352 15.14 9.19 24.16
CA ASP A 352 16.46 8.57 24.09
C ASP A 352 16.69 7.74 22.81
N LEU A 353 15.63 7.48 22.04
CA LEU A 353 15.63 6.55 20.92
C LEU A 353 15.20 7.16 19.59
N THR A 354 14.90 8.46 19.53
CA THR A 354 14.38 9.08 18.29
C THR A 354 15.31 8.89 17.11
N ASN A 355 16.63 8.87 17.34
CA ASN A 355 17.59 8.54 16.31
C ASN A 355 17.41 7.11 15.75
N ASN A 356 17.13 6.12 16.60
CA ASN A 356 16.99 4.73 16.20
C ASN A 356 15.63 4.41 15.57
N THR A 357 14.64 5.26 15.81
CA THR A 357 13.27 5.03 15.34
C THR A 357 12.96 5.70 14.01
N ALA A 358 13.89 6.45 13.46
CA ALA A 358 13.74 7.10 12.18
C ALA A 358 13.57 6.09 11.05
N ALA A 359 12.63 6.37 10.13
CA ALA A 359 12.40 5.55 8.95
C ALA A 359 13.70 5.42 8.15
N SER A 360 14.15 4.21 7.89
CA SER A 360 15.48 3.98 7.30
C SER A 360 15.62 2.60 6.66
N THR A 361 16.70 2.43 5.92
CA THR A 361 17.04 1.12 5.34
C THR A 361 17.26 0.03 6.40
N TYR A 362 17.57 0.38 7.64
CA TYR A 362 17.71 -0.56 8.76
C TYR A 362 16.40 -1.30 9.06
N TRP A 363 15.29 -0.63 8.91
CA TRP A 363 13.96 -1.15 9.26
C TRP A 363 13.22 -1.78 8.09
N LEU A 364 13.78 -1.73 6.87
CA LEU A 364 13.17 -2.36 5.72
C LEU A 364 13.26 -3.88 5.79
N ARG A 365 12.14 -4.54 5.54
CA ARG A 365 12.05 -6.00 5.42
C ARG A 365 11.31 -6.37 4.13
N ASN A 366 11.74 -7.47 3.53
CA ASN A 366 11.08 -8.01 2.36
C ASN A 366 9.79 -8.71 2.77
N GLY A 367 8.64 -8.12 2.40
CA GLY A 367 7.31 -8.59 2.78
C GLY A 367 6.66 -9.57 1.79
N ARG A 368 7.41 -10.10 0.80
CA ARG A 368 6.87 -11.12 -0.12
C ARG A 368 6.49 -12.39 0.65
N PHE A 369 5.45 -13.06 0.19
CA PHE A 369 5.06 -14.35 0.77
C PHE A 369 4.33 -15.22 -0.22
N ILE A 370 4.28 -16.50 0.06
CA ILE A 370 3.35 -17.49 -0.47
C ILE A 370 2.67 -18.18 0.71
N ARG A 371 1.36 -18.33 0.63
CA ARG A 371 0.52 -18.94 1.66
C ARG A 371 -0.19 -20.17 1.11
N PHE A 372 -0.12 -21.27 1.82
CA PHE A 372 -1.03 -22.38 1.68
C PHE A 372 -2.35 -21.99 2.34
N LYS A 373 -3.25 -21.43 1.52
CA LYS A 373 -4.46 -20.78 2.02
C LYS A 373 -5.52 -21.77 2.43
N THR A 374 -5.80 -22.76 1.57
CA THR A 374 -6.91 -23.69 1.79
C THR A 374 -6.54 -25.10 1.36
N LEU A 375 -6.90 -26.07 2.18
CA LEU A 375 -6.98 -27.50 1.86
C LEU A 375 -8.36 -28.00 2.21
N GLU A 376 -9.07 -28.58 1.25
CA GLU A 376 -10.38 -29.17 1.47
C GLU A 376 -10.41 -30.58 0.92
N LEU A 377 -10.90 -31.53 1.72
CA LEU A 377 -11.20 -32.91 1.31
C LEU A 377 -12.68 -33.17 1.53
N GLY A 378 -13.39 -33.50 0.47
CA GLY A 378 -14.82 -33.78 0.47
C GLY A 378 -15.14 -35.18 0.02
N TYR A 379 -16.23 -35.71 0.54
CA TYR A 379 -16.86 -36.97 0.09
C TYR A 379 -18.34 -36.74 -0.24
N ASN A 380 -18.70 -36.97 -1.48
CA ASN A 380 -20.04 -36.80 -2.01
C ASN A 380 -20.82 -38.12 -1.94
N PHE A 381 -21.98 -38.12 -1.32
CA PHE A 381 -22.88 -39.27 -1.26
C PHE A 381 -24.27 -38.90 -1.83
N LYS A 382 -25.13 -39.89 -1.97
CA LYS A 382 -26.43 -39.72 -2.66
C LYS A 382 -27.25 -38.52 -2.15
N TYR A 383 -27.20 -38.23 -0.86
CA TYR A 383 -28.03 -37.21 -0.21
C TYR A 383 -27.25 -35.98 0.27
N GLY A 384 -25.97 -35.85 -0.09
CA GLY A 384 -25.19 -34.68 0.33
C GLY A 384 -23.69 -34.86 0.19
N ARG A 385 -22.97 -34.06 0.94
CA ARG A 385 -21.50 -34.02 0.99
C ARG A 385 -21.02 -33.84 2.43
N VAL A 386 -20.01 -34.58 2.83
CA VAL A 386 -19.24 -34.33 4.06
C VAL A 386 -17.86 -33.83 3.66
N TYR A 387 -17.35 -32.83 4.34
CA TYR A 387 -16.03 -32.28 4.02
C TYR A 387 -15.28 -31.84 5.26
N VAL A 388 -13.96 -31.87 5.17
CA VAL A 388 -13.03 -31.24 6.11
C VAL A 388 -12.28 -30.15 5.36
N ASN A 389 -12.23 -28.97 5.93
CA ASN A 389 -11.51 -27.82 5.39
C ASN A 389 -10.50 -27.29 6.41
N GLY A 390 -9.32 -26.95 5.94
CA GLY A 390 -8.30 -26.23 6.70
C GLY A 390 -7.93 -24.94 6.00
N ASP A 391 -7.95 -23.81 6.74
CA ASP A 391 -7.59 -22.50 6.24
C ASP A 391 -6.32 -21.96 6.91
N ASN A 392 -5.53 -21.14 6.16
CA ASN A 392 -4.29 -20.53 6.62
C ASN A 392 -3.27 -21.54 7.17
N LEU A 393 -3.04 -22.63 6.43
CA LEU A 393 -2.29 -23.81 6.92
C LEU A 393 -0.79 -23.55 7.08
N ALA A 394 -0.19 -22.79 6.15
CA ALA A 394 1.22 -22.42 6.20
C ALA A 394 1.47 -21.13 5.45
N VAL A 395 2.53 -20.42 5.84
CA VAL A 395 3.04 -19.25 5.12
C VAL A 395 4.57 -19.33 5.03
N TRP A 396 5.09 -19.02 3.86
CA TRP A 396 6.53 -18.93 3.60
C TRP A 396 6.86 -17.51 3.18
N SER A 397 7.74 -16.88 3.93
CA SER A 397 8.16 -15.49 3.73
C SER A 397 9.58 -15.29 4.26
N PRO A 398 10.39 -14.40 3.69
CA PRO A 398 11.60 -13.93 4.36
C PRO A 398 11.32 -13.02 5.56
N PHE A 399 10.07 -12.60 5.75
CA PHE A 399 9.60 -11.83 6.90
C PHE A 399 9.08 -12.78 7.98
N ASP A 400 9.65 -12.71 9.18
CA ASP A 400 9.47 -13.67 10.27
C ASP A 400 8.94 -13.07 11.58
N LEU A 401 8.63 -11.76 11.61
CA LEU A 401 8.24 -11.09 12.84
C LEU A 401 6.75 -11.26 13.17
N TRP A 402 5.88 -11.18 12.15
CA TRP A 402 4.45 -11.47 12.24
C TRP A 402 3.94 -11.97 10.88
N ASP A 403 2.66 -12.16 10.71
CA ASP A 403 2.09 -12.60 9.44
C ASP A 403 2.35 -11.56 8.33
N PRO A 404 3.05 -11.92 7.25
CA PRO A 404 3.46 -10.98 6.21
C PRO A 404 2.28 -10.36 5.43
N GLU A 405 1.07 -10.90 5.51
CA GLU A 405 -0.12 -10.32 4.89
C GLU A 405 -0.64 -9.11 5.68
N LEU A 406 -0.33 -9.04 6.97
CA LEU A 406 -0.66 -7.92 7.84
C LEU A 406 0.34 -6.76 7.65
N ASN A 407 -0.14 -5.53 7.78
CA ASN A 407 0.72 -4.34 7.69
C ASN A 407 1.36 -3.97 9.03
N TRP A 408 0.69 -4.36 10.12
CA TRP A 408 1.06 -4.05 11.49
C TRP A 408 0.96 -5.31 12.34
N TYR A 409 1.49 -5.28 13.57
CA TYR A 409 1.27 -6.28 14.60
C TYR A 409 -0.19 -6.25 15.10
N THR A 410 -1.11 -6.58 14.21
CA THR A 410 -2.51 -6.80 14.54
C THR A 410 -2.72 -8.24 14.98
N TYR A 411 -3.96 -8.58 15.35
CA TYR A 411 -4.28 -9.96 15.71
C TYR A 411 -3.90 -10.92 14.57
N PRO A 412 -3.13 -11.99 14.86
CA PRO A 412 -2.62 -12.90 13.83
C PRO A 412 -3.74 -13.61 13.08
N LEU A 413 -3.52 -13.89 11.80
CA LEU A 413 -4.41 -14.74 11.02
C LEU A 413 -4.43 -16.14 11.63
N GLN A 414 -5.64 -16.60 11.97
CA GLN A 414 -5.84 -17.90 12.60
C GLN A 414 -5.78 -19.04 11.57
N ARG A 415 -5.23 -20.17 11.99
CA ARG A 415 -5.41 -21.44 11.30
C ARG A 415 -6.73 -22.04 11.77
N THR A 416 -7.61 -22.37 10.82
CA THR A 416 -8.93 -22.87 11.13
C THR A 416 -9.13 -24.23 10.49
N PHE A 417 -9.74 -25.15 11.23
CA PHE A 417 -10.19 -26.44 10.73
C PHE A 417 -11.70 -26.55 10.90
N THR A 418 -12.38 -26.92 9.84
CA THR A 418 -13.84 -27.03 9.81
C THR A 418 -14.26 -28.40 9.31
N LEU A 419 -15.17 -29.03 10.01
CA LEU A 419 -15.93 -30.21 9.54
C LEU A 419 -17.32 -29.73 9.14
N GLY A 420 -17.73 -30.03 7.91
CA GLY A 420 -19.03 -29.61 7.39
C GLY A 420 -19.82 -30.74 6.76
N VAL A 421 -21.13 -30.61 6.82
CA VAL A 421 -22.09 -31.52 6.17
C VAL A 421 -23.07 -30.68 5.36
N GLN A 422 -23.22 -30.99 4.09
CA GLN A 422 -24.22 -30.42 3.20
C GLN A 422 -25.24 -31.51 2.83
N LEU A 423 -26.51 -31.24 3.04
CA LEU A 423 -27.59 -32.16 2.67
C LEU A 423 -28.38 -31.61 1.48
N LYS A 424 -28.76 -32.51 0.58
CA LYS A 424 -29.64 -32.23 -0.55
C LYS A 424 -30.98 -32.91 -0.30
N PHE A 425 -32.03 -32.12 -0.27
CA PHE A 425 -33.39 -32.55 -0.08
C PHE A 425 -34.13 -32.59 -1.41
#